data_8b5fef98443c972498964e4b388ff42e
#
_entry.id   8b5fef98443c972498964e4b388ff42e
#
_cell.length_a   1.000
_cell.length_b   1.000
_cell.length_c   1.000
_cell.angle_alpha   90.00
_cell.angle_beta   90.00
_cell.angle_gamma   90.00
#
_symmetry.space_group_name_H-M   'P 1'
#
loop_
_entity.id
_entity.type
_entity.pdbx_description
1 polymer ?
#
loop_
_entity_poly.entity_id
_entity_poly.type
_entity_poly.pdbx_seq_one_letter_code
_entity_poly.pdbx_strand_id
1 'polypeptide(L)'
;MEKNKKSNEFNFNLKEAYTPPIKTEIVEEITIGEELQRAASDSPELLALVQIKDDGSIGRTWTYSQLYDDCVSLARVLAVKHKKGTRIAVWAPNYPEWVIVEFAAALAGLVLVTVNPSFQSDELKYVLEKSQSEELYVARSFRGNPMWKIAEKVTSELSFVKGMKDIQDWDDLYEKKSEVEFSKINSLPDIYPRDPVQIQFTSGTTGFPKGAKLHHMGL
;
A
#
# COMPACT_ATOMS: atom_id res chain seq x y z
N MET A 1 -25.86 -15.20 -43.97
CA MET A 1 -25.16 -14.06 -43.30
C MET A 1 -24.06 -14.65 -42.45
N GLU A 2 -22.86 -14.81 -43.05
CA GLU A 2 -21.68 -15.33 -42.39
C GLU A 2 -21.00 -14.18 -41.61
N LYS A 3 -20.87 -14.39 -40.31
CA LYS A 3 -20.08 -13.48 -39.44
C LYS A 3 -18.59 -13.80 -39.62
N ASN A 4 -17.87 -12.94 -40.34
CA ASN A 4 -16.43 -12.92 -40.41
C ASN A 4 -15.85 -12.73 -38.99
N LYS A 5 -15.42 -13.81 -38.33
CA LYS A 5 -14.47 -13.77 -37.24
C LYS A 5 -13.08 -13.54 -37.84
N LYS A 6 -12.60 -12.32 -37.84
CA LYS A 6 -11.17 -12.05 -38.01
C LYS A 6 -10.44 -12.60 -36.78
N SER A 7 -9.79 -13.76 -36.92
CA SER A 7 -8.77 -14.22 -35.99
C SER A 7 -7.60 -13.23 -36.03
N ASN A 8 -7.32 -12.58 -34.92
CA ASN A 8 -6.06 -11.88 -34.76
C ASN A 8 -4.94 -12.93 -34.67
N GLU A 9 -4.39 -13.33 -35.81
CA GLU A 9 -3.14 -14.09 -35.85
C GLU A 9 -2.00 -13.15 -35.46
N PHE A 10 -1.46 -13.34 -34.26
CA PHE A 10 -0.21 -12.71 -33.87
C PHE A 10 0.92 -13.30 -34.71
N ASN A 11 1.46 -12.52 -35.61
CA ASN A 11 2.61 -12.91 -36.43
C ASN A 11 3.89 -12.66 -35.60
N PHE A 12 4.45 -13.74 -35.02
CA PHE A 12 5.67 -13.69 -34.21
C PHE A 12 6.98 -13.58 -35.01
N ASN A 13 6.95 -13.37 -36.32
CA ASN A 13 8.13 -13.12 -37.14
C ASN A 13 8.60 -11.66 -37.06
N LEU A 14 8.77 -11.14 -35.85
CA LEU A 14 9.32 -9.81 -35.64
C LEU A 14 10.86 -9.89 -35.69
N LYS A 15 11.46 -9.14 -36.59
CA LYS A 15 12.92 -8.90 -36.63
C LYS A 15 13.35 -7.94 -35.53
N GLU A 16 12.44 -7.21 -34.95
CA GLU A 16 12.63 -6.25 -33.87
C GLU A 16 11.56 -6.46 -32.78
N ALA A 17 11.92 -6.28 -31.50
CA ALA A 17 11.00 -6.31 -30.38
C ALA A 17 10.22 -4.98 -30.33
N TYR A 18 9.22 -4.83 -31.18
CA TYR A 18 8.37 -3.65 -31.25
C TYR A 18 6.91 -4.00 -31.00
N THR A 19 6.32 -3.35 -29.99
CA THR A 19 4.87 -3.36 -29.76
C THR A 19 4.35 -1.95 -29.99
N PRO A 20 3.45 -1.72 -30.98
CA PRO A 20 2.89 -0.39 -31.19
C PRO A 20 2.10 0.07 -29.97
N PRO A 21 2.07 1.36 -29.66
CA PRO A 21 1.28 1.88 -28.56
C PRO A 21 -0.21 1.61 -28.79
N ILE A 22 -0.91 1.22 -27.73
CA ILE A 22 -2.37 1.07 -27.74
C ILE A 22 -2.95 2.49 -27.79
N LYS A 23 -3.57 2.87 -28.92
CA LYS A 23 -4.09 4.24 -29.13
C LYS A 23 -5.50 4.46 -28.58
N THR A 24 -6.15 3.41 -28.09
CA THR A 24 -7.55 3.43 -27.65
C THR A 24 -7.73 3.53 -26.14
N GLU A 25 -6.66 3.38 -25.37
CA GLU A 25 -6.72 3.47 -23.92
C GLU A 25 -6.18 4.82 -23.46
N ILE A 26 -6.97 5.51 -22.67
CA ILE A 26 -6.60 6.77 -22.03
C ILE A 26 -6.08 6.42 -20.63
N VAL A 27 -4.85 6.82 -20.33
CA VAL A 27 -4.35 6.77 -18.95
C VAL A 27 -5.05 7.89 -18.18
N GLU A 28 -5.92 7.54 -17.26
CA GLU A 28 -6.64 8.52 -16.45
C GLU A 28 -5.67 9.17 -15.44
N GLU A 29 -5.73 10.49 -15.32
CA GLU A 29 -5.01 11.23 -14.27
C GLU A 29 -5.84 11.20 -12.99
N ILE A 30 -5.80 10.07 -12.27
CA ILE A 30 -6.55 9.81 -11.05
C ILE A 30 -5.61 9.31 -9.95
N THR A 31 -5.96 9.55 -8.69
CA THR A 31 -5.26 8.96 -7.54
C THR A 31 -5.81 7.57 -7.22
N ILE A 32 -5.00 6.69 -6.61
CA ILE A 32 -5.49 5.36 -6.20
C ILE A 32 -6.61 5.44 -5.15
N GLY A 33 -6.63 6.52 -4.34
CA GLY A 33 -7.71 6.78 -3.39
C GLY A 33 -9.04 7.14 -4.08
N GLU A 34 -8.98 7.98 -5.13
CA GLU A 34 -10.15 8.31 -5.97
C GLU A 34 -10.64 7.08 -6.75
N GLU A 35 -9.73 6.21 -7.22
CA GLU A 35 -10.11 4.97 -7.89
C GLU A 35 -10.86 4.02 -6.95
N LEU A 36 -10.37 3.86 -5.71
CA LEU A 36 -11.10 3.07 -4.70
C LEU A 36 -12.46 3.68 -4.37
N GLN A 37 -12.55 5.02 -4.26
CA GLN A 37 -13.81 5.73 -4.03
C GLN A 37 -14.79 5.50 -5.18
N ARG A 38 -14.32 5.57 -6.43
CA ARG A 38 -15.11 5.28 -7.62
C ARG A 38 -15.66 3.86 -7.60
N ALA A 39 -14.80 2.87 -7.34
CA ALA A 39 -15.21 1.47 -7.23
C ALA A 39 -16.25 1.25 -6.11
N ALA A 40 -16.09 1.90 -4.96
CA ALA A 40 -17.04 1.85 -3.86
C ALA A 40 -18.39 2.51 -4.20
N SER A 41 -18.40 3.54 -5.06
CA SER A 41 -19.61 4.21 -5.51
C SER A 41 -20.35 3.38 -6.60
N ASP A 42 -19.58 2.82 -7.54
CA ASP A 42 -20.14 2.12 -8.70
C ASP A 42 -20.59 0.69 -8.36
N SER A 43 -19.92 0.05 -7.40
CA SER A 43 -20.13 -1.36 -7.04
C SER A 43 -20.03 -1.61 -5.54
N PRO A 44 -20.80 -0.91 -4.68
CA PRO A 44 -20.61 -0.90 -3.23
C PRO A 44 -20.67 -2.28 -2.58
N GLU A 45 -21.55 -3.16 -3.09
CA GLU A 45 -21.83 -4.49 -2.50
C GLU A 45 -20.96 -5.62 -3.07
N LEU A 46 -20.16 -5.35 -4.12
CA LEU A 46 -19.25 -6.38 -4.65
C LEU A 46 -18.09 -6.62 -3.69
N LEU A 47 -17.62 -7.87 -3.63
CA LEU A 47 -16.45 -8.24 -2.83
C LEU A 47 -15.18 -7.58 -3.42
N ALA A 48 -14.50 -6.82 -2.59
CA ALA A 48 -13.25 -6.14 -2.92
C ALA A 48 -12.02 -6.85 -2.33
N LEU A 49 -12.15 -7.40 -1.12
CA LEU A 49 -11.04 -8.03 -0.40
C LEU A 49 -11.52 -9.28 0.33
N VAL A 50 -10.79 -10.37 0.18
CA VAL A 50 -11.10 -11.66 0.81
C VAL A 50 -9.84 -12.20 1.49
N GLN A 51 -9.92 -12.44 2.78
CA GLN A 51 -8.86 -13.12 3.53
C GLN A 51 -8.95 -14.63 3.31
N ILE A 52 -7.85 -15.23 2.89
CA ILE A 52 -7.69 -16.68 2.90
C ILE A 52 -6.83 -17.05 4.11
N LYS A 53 -7.34 -17.92 4.97
CA LYS A 53 -6.62 -18.42 6.15
C LYS A 53 -5.62 -19.51 5.77
N ASP A 54 -4.72 -19.85 6.69
CA ASP A 54 -3.67 -20.87 6.47
C ASP A 54 -4.23 -22.26 6.12
N ASP A 55 -5.44 -22.57 6.59
CA ASP A 55 -6.15 -23.82 6.28
C ASP A 55 -6.90 -23.78 4.92
N GLY A 56 -6.79 -22.66 4.18
CA GLY A 56 -7.46 -22.44 2.90
C GLY A 56 -8.92 -21.96 3.03
N SER A 57 -9.47 -21.84 4.23
CA SER A 57 -10.83 -21.34 4.44
C SER A 57 -10.90 -19.81 4.26
N ILE A 58 -12.09 -19.33 3.89
CA ILE A 58 -12.37 -17.89 3.82
C ILE A 58 -12.45 -17.32 5.25
N GLY A 59 -11.69 -16.25 5.48
CA GLY A 59 -11.71 -15.47 6.70
C GLY A 59 -12.62 -14.25 6.59
N ARG A 60 -12.11 -13.08 6.95
CA ARG A 60 -12.82 -11.80 6.81
C ARG A 60 -12.96 -11.42 5.34
N THR A 61 -14.03 -10.71 5.04
CA THR A 61 -14.32 -10.20 3.69
C THR A 61 -14.76 -8.75 3.78
N TRP A 62 -14.47 -7.98 2.75
CA TRP A 62 -14.92 -6.60 2.59
C TRP A 62 -15.59 -6.44 1.23
N THR A 63 -16.71 -5.75 1.19
CA THR A 63 -17.21 -5.14 -0.03
C THR A 63 -16.39 -3.89 -0.36
N TYR A 64 -16.54 -3.32 -1.56
CA TYR A 64 -15.88 -2.06 -1.90
C TYR A 64 -16.26 -0.92 -0.97
N SER A 65 -17.54 -0.82 -0.57
CA SER A 65 -17.99 0.19 0.39
C SER A 65 -17.29 0.01 1.74
N GLN A 66 -17.28 -1.21 2.29
CA GLN A 66 -16.64 -1.50 3.58
C GLN A 66 -15.14 -1.24 3.55
N LEU A 67 -14.46 -1.64 2.48
CA LEU A 67 -13.03 -1.39 2.31
C LEU A 67 -12.73 0.11 2.27
N TYR A 68 -13.51 0.88 1.51
CA TYR A 68 -13.35 2.32 1.43
C TYR A 68 -13.58 3.00 2.77
N ASP A 69 -14.62 2.63 3.50
CA ASP A 69 -14.94 3.19 4.82
C ASP A 69 -13.83 2.93 5.84
N ASP A 70 -13.28 1.71 5.88
CA ASP A 70 -12.14 1.37 6.73
C ASP A 70 -10.89 2.18 6.33
N CYS A 71 -10.61 2.29 5.03
CA CYS A 71 -9.48 3.08 4.54
C CYS A 71 -9.60 4.56 4.88
N VAL A 72 -10.79 5.16 4.72
CA VAL A 72 -11.04 6.56 5.09
C VAL A 72 -10.90 6.78 6.59
N SER A 73 -11.41 5.85 7.39
CA SER A 73 -11.32 5.92 8.85
C SER A 73 -9.85 5.90 9.30
N LEU A 74 -9.04 4.98 8.79
CA LEU A 74 -7.61 4.94 9.07
C LEU A 74 -6.86 6.15 8.49
N ALA A 75 -7.23 6.62 7.30
CA ALA A 75 -6.62 7.80 6.69
C ALA A 75 -6.77 9.06 7.55
N ARG A 76 -7.91 9.22 8.22
CA ARG A 76 -8.12 10.32 9.18
C ARG A 76 -7.18 10.23 10.38
N VAL A 77 -6.98 9.03 10.94
CA VAL A 77 -5.99 8.80 12.02
C VAL A 77 -4.59 9.21 11.55
N LEU A 78 -4.21 8.74 10.37
CA LEU A 78 -2.90 9.03 9.79
C LEU A 78 -2.69 10.52 9.51
N ALA A 79 -3.70 11.21 8.99
CA ALA A 79 -3.63 12.63 8.68
C ALA A 79 -3.55 13.53 9.93
N VAL A 80 -4.05 13.07 11.10
CA VAL A 80 -3.82 13.76 12.39
C VAL A 80 -2.36 13.65 12.82
N LYS A 81 -1.77 12.47 12.64
CA LYS A 81 -0.43 12.15 13.17
C LYS A 81 0.70 12.63 12.28
N HIS A 82 0.49 12.60 10.98
CA HIS A 82 1.52 12.79 9.98
C HIS A 82 1.18 13.93 9.02
N LYS A 83 2.20 14.64 8.58
CA LYS A 83 2.06 15.63 7.50
C LYS A 83 2.07 14.93 6.14
N LYS A 84 1.38 15.51 5.17
CA LYS A 84 1.45 15.07 3.76
C LYS A 84 2.91 14.87 3.33
N GLY A 85 3.19 13.76 2.64
CA GLY A 85 4.52 13.36 2.18
C GLY A 85 5.38 12.62 3.22
N THR A 86 4.90 12.46 4.47
CA THR A 86 5.59 11.59 5.45
C THR A 86 5.61 10.14 4.95
N ARG A 87 6.75 9.46 5.16
CA ARG A 87 6.91 8.05 4.80
C ARG A 87 6.57 7.18 6.00
N ILE A 88 5.75 6.17 5.76
CA ILE A 88 5.45 5.09 6.71
C ILE A 88 5.82 3.76 6.07
N ALA A 89 6.36 2.83 6.84
CA ALA A 89 6.80 1.53 6.32
C ALA A 89 5.85 0.41 6.73
N VAL A 90 5.64 -0.56 5.84
CA VAL A 90 4.93 -1.80 6.14
C VAL A 90 5.87 -2.98 5.94
N TRP A 91 6.11 -3.72 7.01
CA TRP A 91 6.91 -4.94 7.02
C TRP A 91 6.06 -6.12 7.51
N ALA A 92 5.32 -6.70 6.59
CA ALA A 92 4.35 -7.76 6.87
C ALA A 92 4.13 -8.64 5.64
N PRO A 93 3.68 -9.90 5.81
CA PRO A 93 3.15 -10.71 4.71
C PRO A 93 1.79 -10.15 4.26
N ASN A 94 1.16 -10.87 3.32
CA ASN A 94 -0.13 -10.47 2.74
C ASN A 94 -1.28 -10.63 3.74
N TYR A 95 -1.49 -9.61 4.56
CA TYR A 95 -2.64 -9.48 5.43
C TYR A 95 -3.66 -8.50 4.82
N PRO A 96 -4.97 -8.63 5.11
CA PRO A 96 -5.97 -7.64 4.70
C PRO A 96 -5.64 -6.22 5.17
N GLU A 97 -5.12 -6.09 6.38
CA GLU A 97 -4.70 -4.82 6.96
C GLU A 97 -3.62 -4.12 6.13
N TRP A 98 -2.78 -4.88 5.43
CA TRP A 98 -1.78 -4.33 4.54
C TRP A 98 -2.42 -3.48 3.43
N VAL A 99 -3.49 -4.02 2.82
CA VAL A 99 -4.26 -3.32 1.76
C VAL A 99 -4.93 -2.07 2.31
N ILE A 100 -5.50 -2.16 3.52
CA ILE A 100 -6.17 -1.03 4.16
C ILE A 100 -5.18 0.08 4.51
N VAL A 101 -3.99 -0.27 5.03
CA VAL A 101 -2.92 0.70 5.32
C VAL A 101 -2.43 1.36 4.03
N GLU A 102 -2.32 0.63 2.92
CA GLU A 102 -1.89 1.17 1.62
C GLU A 102 -2.85 2.27 1.13
N PHE A 103 -4.14 1.95 1.02
CA PHE A 103 -5.14 2.92 0.59
C PHE A 103 -5.33 4.06 1.59
N ALA A 104 -5.27 3.78 2.89
CA ALA A 104 -5.35 4.80 3.93
C ALA A 104 -4.18 5.79 3.87
N ALA A 105 -2.96 5.29 3.68
CA ALA A 105 -1.78 6.12 3.48
C ALA A 105 -1.91 7.00 2.24
N ALA A 106 -2.40 6.43 1.14
CA ALA A 106 -2.65 7.16 -0.10
C ALA A 106 -3.69 8.27 0.08
N LEU A 107 -4.81 7.99 0.74
CA LEU A 107 -5.87 8.97 1.07
C LEU A 107 -5.41 10.05 2.05
N ALA A 108 -4.45 9.74 2.92
CA ALA A 108 -3.84 10.70 3.85
C ALA A 108 -2.69 11.51 3.23
N GLY A 109 -2.32 11.24 1.96
CA GLY A 109 -1.20 11.88 1.28
C GLY A 109 0.17 11.47 1.82
N LEU A 110 0.26 10.30 2.43
CA LEU A 110 1.52 9.71 2.90
C LEU A 110 2.18 8.88 1.79
N VAL A 111 3.45 8.53 2.00
CA VAL A 111 4.20 7.67 1.09
C VAL A 111 4.44 6.33 1.77
N LEU A 112 3.82 5.27 1.27
CA LEU A 112 4.00 3.92 1.78
C LEU A 112 5.36 3.38 1.34
N VAL A 113 6.11 2.78 2.28
CA VAL A 113 7.38 2.09 2.01
C VAL A 113 7.16 0.60 2.21
N THR A 114 7.26 -0.16 1.12
CA THR A 114 7.06 -1.61 1.18
C THR A 114 8.35 -2.31 1.57
N VAL A 115 8.30 -3.14 2.61
CA VAL A 115 9.45 -3.92 3.09
C VAL A 115 9.19 -5.40 2.89
N ASN A 116 10.13 -6.09 2.26
CA ASN A 116 10.00 -7.54 2.02
C ASN A 116 9.94 -8.29 3.36
N PRO A 117 8.92 -9.13 3.61
CA PRO A 117 8.75 -9.85 4.88
C PRO A 117 9.87 -10.84 5.19
N SER A 118 10.70 -11.21 4.19
CA SER A 118 11.85 -12.08 4.38
C SER A 118 13.12 -11.34 4.84
N PHE A 119 13.12 -10.01 4.86
CA PHE A 119 14.27 -9.21 5.30
C PHE A 119 14.62 -9.48 6.76
N GLN A 120 15.92 -9.30 7.08
CA GLN A 120 16.47 -9.41 8.42
C GLN A 120 16.83 -8.00 8.94
N SER A 121 17.46 -7.93 10.09
CA SER A 121 17.78 -6.70 10.81
C SER A 121 18.49 -5.64 9.95
N ASP A 122 19.53 -6.04 9.23
CA ASP A 122 20.38 -5.09 8.47
C ASP A 122 19.63 -4.54 7.25
N GLU A 123 18.84 -5.39 6.59
CA GLU A 123 18.03 -5.01 5.44
C GLU A 123 16.87 -4.10 5.85
N LEU A 124 16.18 -4.42 6.97
CA LEU A 124 15.16 -3.55 7.54
C LEU A 124 15.74 -2.19 7.90
N LYS A 125 16.87 -2.16 8.62
CA LYS A 125 17.55 -0.93 8.99
C LYS A 125 17.89 -0.09 7.76
N TYR A 126 18.47 -0.72 6.74
CA TYR A 126 18.81 -0.06 5.48
C TYR A 126 17.60 0.60 4.82
N VAL A 127 16.46 -0.14 4.72
CA VAL A 127 15.23 0.40 4.11
C VAL A 127 14.70 1.59 4.90
N LEU A 128 14.64 1.48 6.23
CA LEU A 128 14.14 2.57 7.09
C LEU A 128 15.05 3.80 7.01
N GLU A 129 16.37 3.63 7.03
CA GLU A 129 17.34 4.74 6.90
C GLU A 129 17.24 5.41 5.52
N LYS A 130 17.15 4.63 4.44
CA LYS A 130 17.06 5.19 3.08
C LYS A 130 15.75 5.89 2.80
N SER A 131 14.65 5.35 3.31
CA SER A 131 13.33 5.96 3.15
C SER A 131 13.05 7.07 4.15
N GLN A 132 13.75 7.10 5.29
CA GLN A 132 13.42 7.99 6.41
C GLN A 132 11.98 7.82 6.87
N SER A 133 11.52 6.56 7.00
CA SER A 133 10.16 6.24 7.44
C SER A 133 9.97 6.58 8.91
N GLU A 134 8.95 7.36 9.23
CA GLU A 134 8.70 7.83 10.60
C GLU A 134 7.89 6.85 11.45
N GLU A 135 7.16 5.92 10.83
CA GLU A 135 6.38 4.88 11.50
C GLU A 135 6.54 3.55 10.78
N LEU A 136 6.50 2.44 11.55
CA LEU A 136 6.63 1.08 11.03
C LEU A 136 5.42 0.24 11.45
N TYR A 137 4.67 -0.26 10.47
CA TYR A 137 3.63 -1.27 10.63
C TYR A 137 4.25 -2.64 10.43
N VAL A 138 4.20 -3.51 11.42
CA VAL A 138 4.96 -4.77 11.41
C VAL A 138 4.12 -5.96 11.89
N ALA A 139 4.31 -7.11 11.26
CA ALA A 139 3.75 -8.38 11.73
C ALA A 139 4.55 -8.94 12.92
N ARG A 140 3.90 -9.73 13.78
CA ARG A 140 4.59 -10.39 14.91
C ARG A 140 5.68 -11.34 14.43
N SER A 141 5.38 -12.15 13.41
CA SER A 141 6.33 -13.12 12.84
C SER A 141 5.91 -13.52 11.42
N PHE A 142 6.86 -14.05 10.65
CA PHE A 142 6.60 -14.67 9.35
C PHE A 142 7.60 -15.78 9.08
N ARG A 143 7.11 -17.02 8.82
CA ARG A 143 7.93 -18.20 8.49
C ARG A 143 9.12 -18.40 9.44
N GLY A 144 8.90 -18.25 10.75
CA GLY A 144 9.94 -18.36 11.78
C GLY A 144 10.79 -17.11 11.99
N ASN A 145 10.66 -16.07 11.15
CA ASN A 145 11.31 -14.78 11.35
C ASN A 145 10.58 -14.00 12.47
N PRO A 146 11.22 -13.70 13.61
CA PRO A 146 10.59 -12.97 14.72
C PRO A 146 10.57 -11.45 14.46
N MET A 147 9.77 -11.03 13.48
CA MET A 147 9.79 -9.68 12.91
C MET A 147 9.62 -8.59 13.95
N TRP A 148 8.70 -8.77 14.91
CA TRP A 148 8.47 -7.79 15.97
C TRP A 148 9.74 -7.51 16.79
N LYS A 149 10.42 -8.58 17.26
CA LYS A 149 11.66 -8.43 18.05
C LYS A 149 12.79 -7.77 17.27
N ILE A 150 12.88 -8.10 15.99
CA ILE A 150 13.87 -7.46 15.11
C ILE A 150 13.53 -5.98 14.94
N ALA A 151 12.25 -5.67 14.71
CA ALA A 151 11.79 -4.29 14.56
C ALA A 151 12.04 -3.45 15.81
N GLU A 152 11.73 -3.97 17.00
CA GLU A 152 12.03 -3.30 18.28
C GLU A 152 13.50 -2.90 18.38
N LYS A 153 14.41 -3.82 18.07
CA LYS A 153 15.85 -3.55 18.10
C LYS A 153 16.23 -2.49 17.06
N VAL A 154 15.82 -2.66 15.82
CA VAL A 154 16.19 -1.74 14.72
C VAL A 154 15.64 -0.34 14.95
N THR A 155 14.38 -0.22 15.34
CA THR A 155 13.73 1.08 15.56
C THR A 155 14.33 1.83 16.76
N SER A 156 14.79 1.12 17.79
CA SER A 156 15.48 1.75 18.94
C SER A 156 16.80 2.44 18.57
N GLU A 157 17.41 2.05 17.45
CA GLU A 157 18.65 2.65 16.92
C GLU A 157 18.38 3.84 15.97
N LEU A 158 17.11 4.07 15.57
CA LEU A 158 16.73 5.03 14.53
C LEU A 158 15.86 6.16 15.12
N SER A 159 16.48 7.26 15.51
CA SER A 159 15.81 8.38 16.18
C SER A 159 14.69 9.06 15.38
N PHE A 160 14.64 8.88 14.06
CA PHE A 160 13.59 9.41 13.20
C PHE A 160 12.34 8.52 13.15
N VAL A 161 12.43 7.25 13.58
CA VAL A 161 11.26 6.36 13.71
C VAL A 161 10.53 6.73 15.00
N LYS A 162 9.33 7.28 14.86
CA LYS A 162 8.53 7.82 15.97
C LYS A 162 7.57 6.79 16.57
N GLY A 163 7.27 5.70 15.84
CA GLY A 163 6.33 4.69 16.27
C GLY A 163 6.48 3.36 15.55
N MET A 164 6.04 2.31 16.24
CA MET A 164 5.92 0.97 15.70
C MET A 164 4.54 0.43 16.08
N LYS A 165 3.83 -0.16 15.11
CA LYS A 165 2.46 -0.65 15.24
C LYS A 165 2.35 -2.11 14.83
N ASP A 166 1.57 -2.89 15.57
CA ASP A 166 1.18 -4.22 15.11
C ASP A 166 0.14 -4.08 14.00
N ILE A 167 0.49 -4.53 12.79
CA ILE A 167 -0.40 -4.38 11.63
C ILE A 167 -1.71 -5.16 11.80
N GLN A 168 -1.76 -6.20 12.64
CA GLN A 168 -2.95 -7.01 12.89
C GLN A 168 -3.79 -6.54 14.09
N ASP A 169 -3.30 -5.58 14.86
CA ASP A 169 -4.02 -5.02 15.98
C ASP A 169 -4.87 -3.82 15.56
N TRP A 170 -6.15 -4.05 15.29
CA TRP A 170 -7.10 -3.00 14.90
C TRP A 170 -7.21 -1.88 15.93
N ASP A 171 -7.15 -2.21 17.22
CA ASP A 171 -7.23 -1.22 18.29
C ASP A 171 -6.00 -0.32 18.29
N ASP A 172 -4.82 -0.88 17.96
CA ASP A 172 -3.57 -0.13 17.81
C ASP A 172 -3.56 0.68 16.50
N LEU A 173 -4.10 0.13 15.41
CA LEU A 173 -4.18 0.83 14.12
C LEU A 173 -5.08 2.06 14.17
N TYR A 174 -6.28 1.92 14.73
CA TYR A 174 -7.29 2.98 14.77
C TYR A 174 -7.18 3.88 16.00
N GLU A 175 -6.29 3.56 16.97
CA GLU A 175 -6.11 4.33 18.21
C GLU A 175 -7.43 4.74 18.82
N LYS A 176 -8.15 3.81 19.45
CA LYS A 176 -9.50 4.01 20.06
C LYS A 176 -9.69 5.27 20.91
N LYS A 177 -8.60 5.99 21.22
CA LYS A 177 -8.63 7.24 21.99
C LYS A 177 -8.91 8.50 21.16
N SER A 178 -9.02 8.38 19.85
CA SER A 178 -9.01 9.55 18.95
C SER A 178 -10.37 10.11 18.54
N GLU A 179 -11.50 9.63 19.12
CA GLU A 179 -12.83 10.22 18.81
C GLU A 179 -12.86 11.75 19.01
N VAL A 180 -12.07 12.26 19.97
CA VAL A 180 -11.96 13.69 20.25
C VAL A 180 -11.11 14.43 19.20
N GLU A 181 -10.17 13.75 18.54
CA GLU A 181 -9.28 14.37 17.54
C GLU A 181 -9.83 14.30 16.12
N PHE A 182 -10.66 13.31 15.79
CA PHE A 182 -11.35 13.23 14.50
C PHE A 182 -12.22 14.45 14.19
N SER A 183 -12.79 15.08 15.21
CA SER A 183 -13.55 16.34 15.07
C SER A 183 -12.68 17.51 14.59
N LYS A 184 -11.34 17.40 14.67
CA LYS A 184 -10.39 18.45 14.24
C LYS A 184 -10.02 18.36 12.77
N ILE A 185 -10.24 17.19 12.13
CA ILE A 185 -10.00 17.03 10.69
C ILE A 185 -11.33 17.08 9.96
N ASN A 186 -11.64 18.26 9.42
CA ASN A 186 -12.82 18.46 8.58
C ASN A 186 -12.67 17.86 7.18
N SER A 187 -11.44 17.61 6.70
CA SER A 187 -11.16 17.06 5.38
C SER A 187 -9.78 16.39 5.33
N LEU A 188 -9.66 15.34 4.54
CA LEU A 188 -8.37 14.79 4.14
C LEU A 188 -7.61 15.81 3.26
N PRO A 189 -6.28 15.74 3.17
CA PRO A 189 -5.50 16.68 2.38
C PRO A 189 -5.77 16.53 0.88
N ASP A 190 -5.60 17.61 0.13
CA ASP A 190 -5.62 17.55 -1.34
C ASP A 190 -4.43 16.73 -1.86
N ILE A 191 -4.72 15.77 -2.73
CA ILE A 191 -3.74 14.84 -3.30
C ILE A 191 -3.88 14.88 -4.83
N TYR A 192 -2.74 14.82 -5.50
CA TYR A 192 -2.67 14.91 -6.96
C TYR A 192 -2.12 13.62 -7.57
N PRO A 193 -2.53 13.26 -8.79
CA PRO A 193 -2.10 12.02 -9.47
C PRO A 193 -0.59 11.85 -9.59
N ARG A 194 0.17 12.94 -9.59
CA ARG A 194 1.64 12.94 -9.66
C ARG A 194 2.33 13.03 -8.29
N ASP A 195 1.58 13.11 -7.21
CA ASP A 195 2.16 13.03 -5.87
C ASP A 195 2.78 11.66 -5.63
N PRO A 196 3.89 11.56 -4.89
CA PRO A 196 4.46 10.29 -4.49
C PRO A 196 3.50 9.55 -3.57
N VAL A 197 3.30 8.26 -3.82
CA VAL A 197 2.41 7.40 -3.00
C VAL A 197 3.13 6.19 -2.45
N GLN A 198 4.17 5.69 -3.14
CA GLN A 198 4.85 4.48 -2.70
C GLN A 198 6.35 4.53 -2.99
N ILE A 199 7.14 3.86 -2.15
CA ILE A 199 8.54 3.54 -2.39
C ILE A 199 8.69 2.02 -2.35
N GLN A 200 9.06 1.42 -3.48
CA GLN A 200 9.35 0.00 -3.60
C GLN A 200 10.85 -0.24 -3.71
N PHE A 201 11.39 -1.08 -2.85
CA PHE A 201 12.78 -1.49 -2.92
C PHE A 201 12.93 -2.69 -3.84
N THR A 202 13.73 -2.53 -4.89
CA THR A 202 14.04 -3.59 -5.85
C THR A 202 15.45 -4.09 -5.67
N SER A 203 15.70 -5.39 -5.94
CA SER A 203 17.03 -5.95 -5.99
C SER A 203 17.80 -5.29 -7.15
N GLY A 204 18.68 -4.37 -6.81
CA GLY A 204 19.53 -3.72 -7.82
C GLY A 204 20.64 -4.66 -8.30
N THR A 205 21.03 -4.54 -9.56
CA THR A 205 22.19 -5.25 -10.15
C THR A 205 23.53 -4.85 -9.49
N THR A 206 23.55 -3.85 -8.60
CA THR A 206 24.74 -3.26 -7.98
C THR A 206 24.88 -3.54 -6.48
N GLY A 207 24.24 -4.59 -5.95
CA GLY A 207 24.42 -5.09 -4.58
C GLY A 207 23.39 -4.61 -3.56
N PHE A 208 23.10 -3.31 -3.45
CA PHE A 208 22.12 -2.79 -2.50
C PHE A 208 20.78 -2.50 -3.18
N PRO A 209 19.63 -2.83 -2.52
CA PRO A 209 18.30 -2.49 -3.05
C PRO A 209 18.14 -1.00 -3.30
N LYS A 210 17.49 -0.65 -4.41
CA LYS A 210 17.17 0.73 -4.77
C LYS A 210 15.69 0.99 -4.52
N GLY A 211 15.36 2.10 -3.84
CA GLY A 211 13.98 2.54 -3.64
C GLY A 211 13.45 3.27 -4.87
N ALA A 212 12.56 2.63 -5.62
CA ALA A 212 11.83 3.29 -6.70
C ALA A 212 10.65 4.07 -6.11
N LYS A 213 10.61 5.38 -6.35
CA LYS A 213 9.50 6.24 -5.94
C LYS A 213 8.42 6.26 -7.01
N LEU A 214 7.24 5.79 -6.67
CA LEU A 214 6.07 5.72 -7.54
C LEU A 214 5.08 6.83 -7.17
N HIS A 215 4.40 7.37 -8.17
CA HIS A 215 3.27 8.30 -7.99
C HIS A 215 1.95 7.58 -8.24
N HIS A 216 0.81 8.18 -7.83
CA HIS A 216 -0.50 7.54 -7.89
C HIS A 216 -0.86 7.00 -9.28
N MET A 217 -0.71 7.79 -10.34
CA MET A 217 -1.00 7.32 -11.71
C MET A 217 0.06 6.36 -12.28
N GLY A 218 1.07 5.97 -11.51
CA GLY A 218 2.09 4.98 -11.89
C GLY A 218 1.87 3.62 -11.22
N LEU A 219 0.86 3.51 -10.36
CA LEU A 219 0.36 2.28 -9.73
C LEU A 219 -0.89 1.80 -10.43
#